data_49af9c62aa45f6b356fd5a1214bf2b7e
#
_entry.id   49af9c62aa45f6b356fd5a1214bf2b7e
#
_cell.length_a   1.000
_cell.length_b   1.000
_cell.length_c   1.000
_cell.angle_alpha   90.00
_cell.angle_beta   90.00
_cell.angle_gamma   90.00
#
_symmetry.space_group_name_H-M   'P 1'
#
loop_
_entity.id
_entity.type
_entity.pdbx_description
1 polymer ?
#
loop_
_entity_poly.entity_id
_entity_poly.type
_entity_poly.pdbx_seq_one_letter_code
_entity_poly.pdbx_strand_id
1 'polypeptide(L)'
;CIAVEDINKDGFPDLFIGARAVPWEYGARPTSYLLLNDGKGRFTNAIASLAPALSDAGFVTGAVWTDINGDKQNELIVSTEWGGIDAYVKKGQSYQKQSLIIQKGWWQFASAADIDGDGDQDLIAGNLGWNTRLKASEAQPVRMYYNDFDGNGKKEQILTYYLGGKEIPFANKAEFDKKLPSLKKQFLFAEDFAKASLAQLLPADKLGNAAVYEANWMANSLLINDGKGNFTVQVMPWEAQL
;
A
#
# COMPACT_ATOMS: atom_id res chain seq x y z
N CYS A 1 -8.36 -5.91 -5.52
CA CYS A 1 -7.98 -6.31 -6.89
C CYS A 1 -8.07 -7.82 -7.07
N ILE A 2 -8.07 -8.29 -8.32
CA ILE A 2 -8.03 -9.72 -8.67
C ILE A 2 -7.00 -9.88 -9.79
N ALA A 3 -6.12 -10.87 -9.66
CA ALA A 3 -5.20 -11.30 -10.71
C ALA A 3 -5.39 -12.80 -10.97
N VAL A 4 -5.38 -13.20 -12.25
CA VAL A 4 -5.72 -14.54 -12.70
C VAL A 4 -4.49 -15.19 -13.35
N GLU A 5 -4.17 -16.43 -12.97
CA GLU A 5 -3.10 -17.24 -13.53
C GLU A 5 -3.39 -18.72 -13.28
N ASP A 6 -2.89 -19.61 -14.11
CA ASP A 6 -2.87 -21.06 -13.82
C ASP A 6 -1.61 -21.38 -13.01
N ILE A 7 -1.71 -21.21 -11.68
CA ILE A 7 -0.58 -21.22 -10.74
C ILE A 7 0.03 -22.62 -10.60
N ASN A 8 -0.82 -23.66 -10.65
CA ASN A 8 -0.43 -25.06 -10.46
C ASN A 8 -0.22 -25.80 -11.80
N LYS A 9 -0.53 -25.16 -12.94
CA LYS A 9 -0.42 -25.67 -14.31
C LYS A 9 -1.32 -26.88 -14.57
N ASP A 10 -2.55 -26.87 -14.00
CA ASP A 10 -3.56 -27.92 -14.20
C ASP A 10 -4.55 -27.59 -15.33
N GLY A 11 -4.41 -26.43 -15.98
CA GLY A 11 -5.24 -25.96 -17.08
C GLY A 11 -6.47 -25.17 -16.63
N PHE A 12 -6.67 -24.94 -15.34
CA PHE A 12 -7.76 -24.13 -14.82
C PHE A 12 -7.24 -22.81 -14.22
N PRO A 13 -7.91 -21.69 -14.50
CA PRO A 13 -7.46 -20.41 -13.95
C PRO A 13 -7.70 -20.35 -12.43
N ASP A 14 -6.64 -19.98 -11.72
CA ASP A 14 -6.61 -19.71 -10.29
C ASP A 14 -6.71 -18.20 -10.04
N LEU A 15 -6.94 -17.77 -8.79
CA LEU A 15 -7.18 -16.39 -8.45
C LEU A 15 -6.26 -15.93 -7.30
N PHE A 16 -5.58 -14.82 -7.49
CA PHE A 16 -5.13 -14.00 -6.38
C PHE A 16 -6.16 -12.89 -6.13
N ILE A 17 -6.65 -12.79 -4.89
CA ILE A 17 -7.57 -11.74 -4.44
C ILE A 17 -6.83 -10.88 -3.43
N GLY A 18 -6.39 -9.70 -3.86
CA GLY A 18 -5.74 -8.71 -3.03
C GLY A 18 -6.76 -7.82 -2.33
N ALA A 19 -6.69 -7.76 -1.00
CA ALA A 19 -7.58 -6.96 -0.18
C ALA A 19 -6.91 -5.65 0.25
N ARG A 20 -7.61 -4.52 0.06
CA ARG A 20 -7.13 -3.18 0.42
C ARG A 20 -7.59 -2.74 1.81
N ALA A 21 -8.74 -3.19 2.26
CA ALA A 21 -9.31 -2.73 3.52
C ALA A 21 -10.19 -3.80 4.16
N VAL A 22 -10.26 -3.80 5.48
CA VAL A 22 -11.35 -4.45 6.19
C VAL A 22 -12.58 -3.54 6.09
N PRO A 23 -13.77 -4.04 5.70
CA PRO A 23 -14.97 -3.23 5.60
C PRO A 23 -15.25 -2.44 6.88
N TRP A 24 -15.48 -1.14 6.76
CA TRP A 24 -15.74 -0.18 7.84
C TRP A 24 -14.57 0.06 8.81
N GLU A 25 -13.41 -0.60 8.61
CA GLU A 25 -12.26 -0.52 9.50
C GLU A 25 -10.96 -0.33 8.71
N TYR A 26 -10.86 0.77 7.95
CA TYR A 26 -9.62 1.11 7.25
C TYR A 26 -8.51 1.39 8.28
N GLY A 27 -7.34 0.75 8.09
CA GLY A 27 -6.25 0.77 9.07
C GLY A 27 -6.08 -0.57 9.81
N ALA A 28 -7.14 -1.41 9.87
CA ALA A 28 -6.97 -2.81 10.18
C ALA A 28 -6.36 -3.56 8.98
N ARG A 29 -5.44 -4.50 9.24
CA ARG A 29 -4.79 -5.27 8.17
C ARG A 29 -5.80 -6.19 7.49
N PRO A 30 -6.03 -6.05 6.17
CA PRO A 30 -6.91 -6.92 5.43
C PRO A 30 -6.25 -8.26 5.12
N THR A 31 -7.06 -9.28 4.84
CA THR A 31 -6.60 -10.61 4.44
C THR A 31 -6.76 -10.80 2.94
N SER A 32 -5.67 -11.09 2.25
CA SER A 32 -5.65 -11.49 0.84
C SER A 32 -5.75 -13.01 0.71
N TYR A 33 -6.11 -13.50 -0.49
CA TYR A 33 -6.32 -14.93 -0.75
C TYR A 33 -5.63 -15.37 -2.04
N LEU A 34 -5.06 -16.58 -2.03
CA LEU A 34 -4.59 -17.28 -3.21
C LEU A 34 -5.43 -18.54 -3.37
N LEU A 35 -6.30 -18.54 -4.36
CA LEU A 35 -7.36 -19.54 -4.51
C LEU A 35 -7.06 -20.46 -5.70
N LEU A 36 -6.84 -21.73 -5.46
CA LEU A 36 -6.72 -22.76 -6.50
C LEU A 36 -8.10 -23.28 -6.90
N ASN A 37 -8.33 -23.36 -8.21
CA ASN A 37 -9.56 -23.85 -8.84
C ASN A 37 -9.44 -25.35 -9.17
N ASP A 38 -10.44 -26.14 -8.83
CA ASP A 38 -10.49 -27.57 -9.15
C ASP A 38 -11.09 -27.88 -10.52
N GLY A 39 -11.31 -26.86 -11.36
CA GLY A 39 -11.96 -26.99 -12.66
C GLY A 39 -13.46 -27.30 -12.62
N LYS A 40 -14.06 -27.38 -11.42
CA LYS A 40 -15.48 -27.60 -11.19
C LYS A 40 -16.17 -26.43 -10.49
N GLY A 41 -15.47 -25.29 -10.43
CA GLY A 41 -15.96 -24.06 -9.80
C GLY A 41 -15.78 -24.03 -8.27
N ARG A 42 -14.96 -24.91 -7.70
CA ARG A 42 -14.61 -24.87 -6.28
C ARG A 42 -13.21 -24.30 -6.13
N PHE A 43 -13.05 -23.42 -5.15
CA PHE A 43 -11.80 -22.74 -4.86
C PHE A 43 -11.28 -23.12 -3.47
N THR A 44 -9.98 -23.42 -3.38
CA THR A 44 -9.29 -23.74 -2.13
C THR A 44 -8.21 -22.70 -1.86
N ASN A 45 -8.21 -22.11 -0.66
CA ASN A 45 -7.17 -21.16 -0.29
C ASN A 45 -5.83 -21.87 -0.04
N ALA A 46 -4.85 -21.55 -0.85
CA ALA A 46 -3.51 -22.13 -0.82
C ALA A 46 -2.43 -21.12 -0.35
N ILE A 47 -2.81 -19.95 0.18
CA ILE A 47 -1.85 -18.91 0.55
C ILE A 47 -0.82 -19.42 1.58
N ALA A 48 -1.28 -20.16 2.58
CA ALA A 48 -0.39 -20.68 3.64
C ALA A 48 0.62 -21.72 3.14
N SER A 49 0.25 -22.51 2.12
CA SER A 49 1.14 -23.56 1.57
C SER A 49 2.02 -23.05 0.43
N LEU A 50 1.47 -22.23 -0.47
CA LEU A 50 2.18 -21.81 -1.67
C LEU A 50 2.86 -20.45 -1.54
N ALA A 51 2.29 -19.52 -0.78
CA ALA A 51 2.78 -18.15 -0.70
C ALA A 51 2.56 -17.52 0.69
N PRO A 52 3.15 -18.11 1.76
CA PRO A 52 2.89 -17.64 3.13
C PRO A 52 3.21 -16.16 3.36
N ALA A 53 4.18 -15.61 2.63
CA ALA A 53 4.51 -14.17 2.70
C ALA A 53 3.38 -13.26 2.15
N LEU A 54 2.46 -13.76 1.33
CA LEU A 54 1.27 -13.02 0.87
C LEU A 54 0.24 -12.79 1.97
N SER A 55 0.24 -13.57 3.02
CA SER A 55 -0.69 -13.38 4.15
C SER A 55 -0.47 -12.06 4.88
N ASP A 56 0.73 -11.47 4.75
CA ASP A 56 1.09 -10.17 5.33
C ASP A 56 1.39 -9.11 4.25
N ALA A 57 0.80 -9.24 3.08
CA ALA A 57 1.01 -8.31 1.97
C ALA A 57 0.55 -6.87 2.29
N GLY A 58 -0.33 -6.69 3.28
CA GLY A 58 -0.84 -5.39 3.69
C GLY A 58 -2.01 -4.91 2.84
N PHE A 59 -2.07 -3.60 2.55
CA PHE A 59 -3.17 -2.94 1.85
C PHE A 59 -2.97 -3.05 0.34
N VAL A 60 -3.34 -4.18 -0.24
CA VAL A 60 -3.13 -4.48 -1.67
C VAL A 60 -4.07 -3.65 -2.53
N THR A 61 -3.50 -2.89 -3.46
CA THR A 61 -4.22 -2.02 -4.39
C THR A 61 -4.25 -2.56 -5.80
N GLY A 62 -3.16 -3.19 -6.24
CA GLY A 62 -3.03 -3.79 -7.55
C GLY A 62 -2.23 -5.08 -7.54
N ALA A 63 -2.47 -5.92 -8.55
CA ALA A 63 -1.72 -7.15 -8.76
C ALA A 63 -1.70 -7.51 -10.25
N VAL A 64 -0.56 -8.01 -10.73
CA VAL A 64 -0.40 -8.51 -12.09
C VAL A 64 0.56 -9.70 -12.11
N TRP A 65 0.28 -10.69 -12.96
CA TRP A 65 1.18 -11.78 -13.25
C TRP A 65 2.00 -11.45 -14.49
N THR A 66 3.32 -11.56 -14.40
CA THR A 66 4.24 -11.28 -15.50
C THR A 66 5.60 -11.94 -15.25
N ASP A 67 6.25 -12.39 -16.31
CA ASP A 67 7.61 -12.93 -16.25
C ASP A 67 8.61 -11.75 -16.19
N ILE A 68 9.24 -11.55 -15.04
CA ILE A 68 10.19 -10.46 -14.82
C ILE A 68 11.66 -10.92 -14.90
N ASN A 69 11.91 -12.22 -15.00
CA ASN A 69 13.26 -12.78 -14.95
C ASN A 69 13.64 -13.61 -16.18
N GLY A 70 12.73 -13.74 -17.17
CA GLY A 70 12.92 -14.43 -18.43
C GLY A 70 12.88 -15.96 -18.33
N ASP A 71 12.38 -16.53 -17.22
CA ASP A 71 12.32 -17.97 -17.01
C ASP A 71 11.05 -18.64 -17.56
N LYS A 72 10.16 -17.85 -18.18
CA LYS A 72 8.85 -18.23 -18.74
C LYS A 72 7.84 -18.70 -17.69
N GLN A 73 8.03 -18.30 -16.45
CA GLN A 73 7.03 -18.44 -15.41
C GLN A 73 6.68 -17.03 -14.93
N ASN A 74 5.39 -16.75 -14.77
CA ASN A 74 4.95 -15.46 -14.29
C ASN A 74 5.17 -15.35 -12.78
N GLU A 75 5.72 -14.21 -12.35
CA GLU A 75 5.73 -13.76 -10.97
C GLU A 75 4.47 -12.96 -10.67
N LEU A 76 3.99 -13.03 -9.42
CA LEU A 76 2.93 -12.14 -8.95
C LEU A 76 3.53 -10.83 -8.46
N ILE A 77 3.27 -9.75 -9.16
CA ILE A 77 3.63 -8.40 -8.73
C ILE A 77 2.47 -7.80 -7.94
N VAL A 78 2.75 -7.29 -6.75
CA VAL A 78 1.74 -6.72 -5.86
C VAL A 78 2.13 -5.30 -5.47
N SER A 79 1.25 -4.33 -5.75
CA SER A 79 1.36 -2.96 -5.28
C SER A 79 0.53 -2.74 -4.03
N THR A 80 1.04 -1.94 -3.09
CA THR A 80 0.39 -1.73 -1.81
C THR A 80 0.33 -0.26 -1.42
N GLU A 81 -0.77 0.14 -0.82
CA GLU A 81 -0.89 1.40 -0.10
C GLU A 81 -0.15 1.30 1.23
N TRP A 82 0.60 2.34 1.61
CA TRP A 82 1.47 2.36 2.80
C TRP A 82 2.64 1.37 2.75
N GLY A 83 2.94 0.80 1.59
CA GLY A 83 4.03 -0.14 1.37
C GLY A 83 4.75 0.14 0.05
N GLY A 84 5.52 -0.84 -0.40
CA GLY A 84 6.23 -0.82 -1.67
C GLY A 84 5.50 -1.58 -2.77
N ILE A 85 6.27 -2.01 -3.76
CA ILE A 85 5.86 -2.97 -4.78
C ILE A 85 6.75 -4.19 -4.63
N ASP A 86 6.12 -5.34 -4.50
CA ASP A 86 6.79 -6.60 -4.26
C ASP A 86 6.48 -7.61 -5.38
N ALA A 87 7.48 -8.40 -5.76
CA ALA A 87 7.29 -9.61 -6.56
C ALA A 87 7.24 -10.83 -5.66
N TYR A 88 6.41 -11.79 -6.01
CA TYR A 88 6.38 -13.12 -5.41
C TYR A 88 6.85 -14.12 -6.47
N VAL A 89 8.11 -14.53 -6.30
CA VAL A 89 8.87 -15.36 -7.24
C VAL A 89 8.77 -16.82 -6.81
N LYS A 90 8.44 -17.72 -7.74
CA LYS A 90 8.36 -19.16 -7.44
C LYS A 90 9.75 -19.74 -7.20
N LYS A 91 9.98 -20.31 -6.02
CA LYS A 91 11.21 -21.05 -5.67
C LYS A 91 10.84 -22.44 -5.14
N GLY A 92 11.05 -23.43 -5.97
CA GLY A 92 10.58 -24.79 -5.68
C GLY A 92 9.06 -24.86 -5.70
N GLN A 93 8.46 -25.21 -4.54
CA GLN A 93 7.01 -25.35 -4.43
C GLN A 93 6.30 -24.13 -3.81
N SER A 94 7.05 -23.07 -3.46
CA SER A 94 6.47 -21.88 -2.82
C SER A 94 6.92 -20.60 -3.49
N TYR A 95 6.12 -19.55 -3.31
CA TYR A 95 6.44 -18.20 -3.72
C TYR A 95 7.17 -17.46 -2.60
N GLN A 96 8.30 -16.85 -2.93
CA GLN A 96 9.09 -16.04 -2.01
C GLN A 96 8.98 -14.58 -2.40
N LYS A 97 8.87 -13.72 -1.41
CA LYS A 97 8.80 -12.27 -1.58
C LYS A 97 10.16 -11.70 -1.97
N GLN A 98 10.17 -10.86 -3.00
CA GLN A 98 11.27 -10.02 -3.44
C GLN A 98 10.76 -8.58 -3.54
N SER A 99 11.36 -7.64 -2.83
CA SER A 99 10.94 -6.24 -2.95
C SER A 99 11.56 -5.60 -4.19
N LEU A 100 10.71 -5.06 -5.07
CA LEU A 100 11.11 -4.35 -6.28
C LEU A 100 11.32 -2.86 -5.99
N ILE A 101 10.43 -2.26 -5.20
CA ILE A 101 10.55 -0.89 -4.71
C ILE A 101 10.26 -0.88 -3.20
N ILE A 102 11.21 -0.40 -2.40
CA ILE A 102 11.13 -0.37 -0.94
C ILE A 102 10.52 0.92 -0.41
N GLN A 103 10.48 1.96 -1.23
CA GLN A 103 9.86 3.23 -0.89
C GLN A 103 8.36 3.02 -0.63
N LYS A 104 7.93 3.45 0.53
CA LYS A 104 6.53 3.37 0.94
C LYS A 104 5.73 4.47 0.26
N GLY A 105 4.74 4.08 -0.51
CA GLY A 105 3.88 5.01 -1.25
C GLY A 105 2.40 4.73 -1.03
N TRP A 106 1.58 5.49 -1.75
CA TRP A 106 0.19 5.17 -1.99
C TRP A 106 0.05 4.58 -3.39
N TRP A 107 0.76 3.46 -3.61
CA TRP A 107 0.74 2.78 -4.89
C TRP A 107 -0.67 2.32 -5.21
N GLN A 108 -1.16 2.66 -6.40
CA GLN A 108 -2.53 2.34 -6.84
C GLN A 108 -2.56 1.10 -7.72
N PHE A 109 -1.54 0.94 -8.55
CA PHE A 109 -1.38 -0.21 -9.43
C PHE A 109 0.07 -0.39 -9.86
N ALA A 110 0.39 -1.57 -10.36
CA ALA A 110 1.53 -1.84 -11.22
C ALA A 110 1.03 -2.55 -12.49
N SER A 111 1.54 -2.16 -13.64
CA SER A 111 1.20 -2.75 -14.94
C SER A 111 2.47 -3.10 -15.69
N ALA A 112 2.53 -4.27 -16.32
CA ALA A 112 3.69 -4.75 -17.05
C ALA A 112 3.61 -4.36 -18.53
N ALA A 113 4.74 -3.92 -19.09
CA ALA A 113 4.95 -3.67 -20.51
C ALA A 113 6.45 -3.59 -20.80
N ASP A 114 6.87 -3.97 -22.00
CA ASP A 114 8.20 -3.65 -22.52
C ASP A 114 8.23 -2.16 -22.91
N ILE A 115 8.87 -1.32 -22.08
CA ILE A 115 8.82 0.14 -22.22
C ILE A 115 9.99 0.66 -23.05
N ASP A 116 11.16 0.06 -22.92
CA ASP A 116 12.36 0.50 -23.62
C ASP A 116 12.67 -0.30 -24.89
N GLY A 117 11.92 -1.38 -25.17
CA GLY A 117 11.98 -2.15 -26.41
C GLY A 117 13.08 -3.20 -26.41
N ASP A 118 13.56 -3.63 -25.25
CA ASP A 118 14.62 -4.63 -25.12
C ASP A 118 14.11 -6.08 -25.05
N GLY A 119 12.79 -6.27 -24.92
CA GLY A 119 12.08 -7.54 -24.98
C GLY A 119 11.77 -8.15 -23.61
N ASP A 120 12.17 -7.52 -22.52
CA ASP A 120 11.77 -7.94 -21.18
C ASP A 120 10.57 -7.11 -20.63
N GLN A 121 10.06 -7.49 -19.46
CA GLN A 121 8.89 -6.82 -18.88
C GLN A 121 9.31 -5.81 -17.83
N ASP A 122 9.03 -4.54 -18.13
CA ASP A 122 9.10 -3.42 -17.20
C ASP A 122 7.80 -3.23 -16.44
N LEU A 123 7.79 -2.31 -15.48
CA LEU A 123 6.57 -1.95 -14.75
C LEU A 123 6.30 -0.45 -14.78
N ILE A 124 5.06 -0.10 -15.08
CA ILE A 124 4.50 1.23 -14.84
C ILE A 124 3.82 1.20 -13.48
N ALA A 125 4.29 2.00 -12.55
CA ALA A 125 3.79 2.06 -11.20
C ALA A 125 3.09 3.40 -10.91
N GLY A 126 1.77 3.34 -10.79
CA GLY A 126 0.93 4.49 -10.42
C GLY A 126 0.93 4.69 -8.91
N ASN A 127 1.18 5.93 -8.49
CA ASN A 127 1.11 6.37 -7.10
C ASN A 127 0.12 7.54 -6.98
N LEU A 128 0.15 8.29 -5.89
CA LEU A 128 -0.69 9.49 -5.74
C LEU A 128 -0.30 10.62 -6.70
N GLY A 129 0.95 10.62 -7.16
CA GLY A 129 1.52 11.68 -7.98
C GLY A 129 1.91 12.93 -7.17
N TRP A 130 2.38 13.97 -7.88
CA TRP A 130 2.80 15.21 -7.24
C TRP A 130 1.76 16.31 -7.22
N ASN A 131 0.66 16.15 -7.95
CA ASN A 131 -0.44 17.12 -7.98
C ASN A 131 -1.35 16.97 -6.75
N THR A 132 -0.75 17.04 -5.58
CA THR A 132 -1.42 16.93 -4.29
C THR A 132 -0.76 17.83 -3.25
N ARG A 133 -1.49 18.22 -2.23
CA ARG A 133 -0.92 18.90 -1.06
C ARG A 133 -0.13 17.96 -0.12
N LEU A 134 -0.30 16.65 -0.28
CA LEU A 134 0.43 15.65 0.49
C LEU A 134 1.83 15.48 -0.11
N LYS A 135 2.78 16.29 0.35
CA LYS A 135 4.19 16.13 0.00
C LYS A 135 4.83 15.18 1.00
N ALA A 136 5.56 14.18 0.49
CA ALA A 136 6.21 13.17 1.30
C ALA A 136 7.68 13.03 0.94
N SER A 137 8.48 12.74 1.95
CA SER A 137 9.90 12.37 1.85
C SER A 137 10.26 11.46 3.01
N GLU A 138 11.46 10.89 3.02
CA GLU A 138 11.94 10.09 4.15
C GLU A 138 11.98 10.89 5.46
N ALA A 139 12.39 12.15 5.39
CA ALA A 139 12.44 13.02 6.57
C ALA A 139 11.07 13.54 7.02
N GLN A 140 10.12 13.63 6.08
CA GLN A 140 8.79 14.19 6.30
C GLN A 140 7.72 13.31 5.61
N PRO A 141 7.50 12.08 6.11
CA PRO A 141 6.52 11.18 5.52
C PRO A 141 5.08 11.63 5.81
N VAL A 142 4.17 11.24 4.94
CA VAL A 142 2.74 11.23 5.26
C VAL A 142 2.49 10.03 6.16
N ARG A 143 1.75 10.21 7.26
CA ARG A 143 1.46 9.14 8.22
C ARG A 143 -0.03 8.97 8.43
N MET A 144 -0.41 7.76 8.75
CA MET A 144 -1.71 7.43 9.30
C MET A 144 -1.52 6.73 10.64
N TYR A 145 -2.01 7.35 11.69
CA TYR A 145 -2.10 6.75 13.03
C TYR A 145 -3.46 6.08 13.18
N TYR A 146 -3.45 4.83 13.64
CA TYR A 146 -4.65 4.02 13.79
C TYR A 146 -4.74 3.44 15.20
N ASN A 147 -5.66 3.97 15.99
CA ASN A 147 -5.91 3.54 17.37
C ASN A 147 -7.30 4.04 17.83
N ASP A 148 -7.79 3.52 18.95
CA ASP A 148 -8.92 4.06 19.70
C ASP A 148 -8.43 5.25 20.55
N PHE A 149 -8.51 6.47 19.99
CA PHE A 149 -7.96 7.67 20.61
C PHE A 149 -8.87 8.26 21.70
N ASP A 150 -10.17 8.04 21.64
CA ASP A 150 -11.11 8.57 22.63
C ASP A 150 -11.62 7.52 23.64
N GLY A 151 -11.20 6.26 23.50
CA GLY A 151 -11.53 5.18 24.43
C GLY A 151 -12.95 4.64 24.28
N ASN A 152 -13.58 4.84 23.11
CA ASN A 152 -14.95 4.41 22.83
C ASN A 152 -15.07 2.97 22.30
N GLY A 153 -13.94 2.26 22.11
CA GLY A 153 -13.85 0.90 21.57
C GLY A 153 -13.82 0.83 20.04
N LYS A 154 -13.86 1.97 19.33
CA LYS A 154 -13.68 2.07 17.88
C LYS A 154 -12.36 2.76 17.58
N LYS A 155 -11.69 2.30 16.56
CA LYS A 155 -10.40 2.90 16.18
C LYS A 155 -10.59 3.98 15.13
N GLU A 156 -9.93 5.12 15.33
CA GLU A 156 -9.89 6.22 14.40
C GLU A 156 -8.62 6.17 13.55
N GLN A 157 -8.73 6.70 12.33
CA GLN A 157 -7.63 6.96 11.43
C GLN A 157 -7.29 8.45 11.46
N ILE A 158 -6.09 8.80 11.89
CA ILE A 158 -5.59 10.17 11.89
C ILE A 158 -4.49 10.29 10.86
N LEU A 159 -4.85 10.85 9.70
CA LEU A 159 -3.90 11.17 8.65
C LEU A 159 -3.16 12.44 9.00
N THR A 160 -1.83 12.43 8.86
CA THR A 160 -0.95 13.57 9.09
C THR A 160 -0.01 13.80 7.92
N TYR A 161 0.48 15.01 7.79
CA TYR A 161 1.51 15.41 6.83
C TYR A 161 2.32 16.57 7.39
N TYR A 162 3.41 16.92 6.73
CA TYR A 162 4.27 18.03 7.17
C TYR A 162 3.91 19.32 6.45
N LEU A 163 3.79 20.40 7.20
CA LEU A 163 3.65 21.76 6.70
C LEU A 163 4.61 22.69 7.47
N GLY A 164 5.53 23.33 6.75
CA GLY A 164 6.56 24.17 7.37
C GLY A 164 7.45 23.45 8.38
N GLY A 165 7.75 22.16 8.14
CA GLY A 165 8.56 21.32 9.02
C GLY A 165 7.84 20.77 10.25
N LYS A 166 6.54 21.06 10.42
CA LYS A 166 5.72 20.59 11.53
C LYS A 166 4.75 19.52 11.03
N GLU A 167 4.66 18.38 11.72
CA GLU A 167 3.64 17.37 11.47
C GLU A 167 2.28 17.83 12.01
N ILE A 168 1.29 17.87 11.14
CA ILE A 168 -0.07 18.33 11.44
C ILE A 168 -1.13 17.36 10.90
N PRO A 169 -2.33 17.30 11.49
CA PRO A 169 -3.45 16.55 10.93
C PRO A 169 -3.83 17.06 9.54
N PHE A 170 -4.21 16.15 8.65
CA PHE A 170 -4.78 16.47 7.34
C PHE A 170 -6.20 17.02 7.48
N ALA A 171 -6.97 16.46 8.41
CA ALA A 171 -8.32 16.89 8.72
C ALA A 171 -8.31 18.29 9.36
N ASN A 172 -9.22 19.15 8.94
CA ASN A 172 -9.46 20.41 9.62
C ASN A 172 -10.15 20.19 11.00
N LYS A 173 -10.25 21.25 11.81
CA LYS A 173 -10.84 21.16 13.15
C LYS A 173 -12.25 20.58 13.15
N ALA A 174 -13.12 20.99 12.21
CA ALA A 174 -14.50 20.53 12.17
C ALA A 174 -14.61 19.03 11.82
N GLU A 175 -13.74 18.53 10.97
CA GLU A 175 -13.63 17.09 10.64
C GLU A 175 -13.03 16.30 11.80
N PHE A 176 -12.04 16.88 12.47
CA PHE A 176 -11.38 16.27 13.61
C PHE A 176 -12.34 16.14 14.81
N ASP A 177 -13.14 17.19 15.10
CA ASP A 177 -14.17 17.20 16.13
C ASP A 177 -15.26 16.14 15.90
N LYS A 178 -15.54 15.78 14.63
CA LYS A 178 -16.48 14.69 14.31
C LYS A 178 -15.91 13.32 14.62
N LYS A 179 -14.60 13.14 14.40
CA LYS A 179 -13.91 11.88 14.69
C LYS A 179 -13.65 11.71 16.18
N LEU A 180 -13.27 12.79 16.85
CA LEU A 180 -12.88 12.81 18.26
C LEU A 180 -13.67 13.91 19.02
N PRO A 181 -14.94 13.67 19.36
CA PRO A 181 -15.80 14.67 19.99
C PRO A 181 -15.28 15.18 21.35
N SER A 182 -14.47 14.38 22.05
CA SER A 182 -13.82 14.76 23.32
C SER A 182 -12.91 15.99 23.17
N LEU A 183 -12.27 16.17 22.03
CA LEU A 183 -11.35 17.28 21.76
C LEU A 183 -12.06 18.62 21.52
N LYS A 184 -13.35 18.59 21.17
CA LYS A 184 -14.14 19.81 20.93
C LYS A 184 -14.16 20.75 22.14
N LYS A 185 -14.11 20.21 23.35
CA LYS A 185 -14.06 20.99 24.59
C LYS A 185 -12.67 21.54 24.89
N GLN A 186 -11.62 20.87 24.42
CA GLN A 186 -10.23 21.25 24.66
C GLN A 186 -9.77 22.37 23.72
N PHE A 187 -10.22 22.33 22.46
CA PHE A 187 -9.85 23.31 21.43
C PHE A 187 -11.13 24.01 20.93
N LEU A 188 -11.51 25.10 21.58
CA LEU A 188 -12.72 25.86 21.21
C LEU A 188 -12.56 26.60 19.88
N PHE A 189 -11.38 27.15 19.64
CA PHE A 189 -11.09 27.94 18.45
C PHE A 189 -10.23 27.18 17.43
N ALA A 190 -10.46 27.43 16.14
CA ALA A 190 -9.69 26.83 15.06
C ALA A 190 -8.20 27.25 15.09
N GLU A 191 -7.92 28.45 15.60
CA GLU A 191 -6.57 28.97 15.74
C GLU A 191 -5.75 28.17 16.77
N ASP A 192 -6.34 27.83 17.91
CA ASP A 192 -5.68 27.02 18.94
C ASP A 192 -5.40 25.61 18.45
N PHE A 193 -6.37 25.01 17.72
CA PHE A 193 -6.19 23.72 17.05
C PHE A 193 -5.05 23.76 16.04
N ALA A 194 -4.97 24.81 15.20
CA ALA A 194 -3.94 24.93 14.17
C ALA A 194 -2.52 25.11 14.74
N LYS A 195 -2.41 25.70 15.92
CA LYS A 195 -1.13 25.89 16.64
C LYS A 195 -0.71 24.65 17.43
N ALA A 196 -1.63 23.78 17.78
CA ALA A 196 -1.35 22.59 18.60
C ALA A 196 -0.43 21.61 17.86
N SER A 197 0.44 20.95 18.61
CA SER A 197 1.21 19.79 18.12
C SER A 197 0.33 18.53 18.12
N LEU A 198 0.71 17.51 17.38
CA LEU A 198 0.00 16.23 17.37
C LEU A 198 -0.10 15.63 18.79
N ALA A 199 0.98 15.75 19.58
CA ALA A 199 1.01 15.30 20.99
C ALA A 199 0.09 16.09 21.92
N GLN A 200 -0.33 17.30 21.55
CA GLN A 200 -1.34 18.07 22.27
C GLN A 200 -2.76 17.74 21.82
N LEU A 201 -2.92 17.29 20.57
CA LEU A 201 -4.21 16.90 20.01
C LEU A 201 -4.62 15.47 20.40
N LEU A 202 -3.66 14.57 20.59
CA LEU A 202 -3.91 13.16 20.86
C LEU A 202 -3.27 12.74 22.19
N PRO A 203 -3.93 11.89 23.00
CA PRO A 203 -3.34 11.36 24.23
C PRO A 203 -2.01 10.65 23.95
N ALA A 204 -0.96 10.97 24.73
CA ALA A 204 0.40 10.49 24.48
C ALA A 204 0.52 8.96 24.51
N ASP A 205 -0.19 8.31 25.45
CA ASP A 205 -0.25 6.85 25.58
C ASP A 205 -0.95 6.21 24.36
N LYS A 206 -2.01 6.83 23.87
CA LYS A 206 -2.74 6.38 22.69
C LYS A 206 -1.92 6.56 21.41
N LEU A 207 -1.22 7.68 21.29
CA LEU A 207 -0.34 7.96 20.15
C LEU A 207 0.86 6.99 20.12
N GLY A 208 1.46 6.71 21.29
CA GLY A 208 2.59 5.78 21.39
C GLY A 208 2.24 4.31 21.12
N ASN A 209 0.98 3.93 21.32
CA ASN A 209 0.46 2.58 21.07
C ASN A 209 -0.31 2.46 19.74
N ALA A 210 -0.34 3.50 18.92
CA ALA A 210 -1.00 3.46 17.63
C ALA A 210 -0.24 2.59 16.61
N ALA A 211 -0.95 1.88 15.76
CA ALA A 211 -0.36 1.38 14.54
C ALA A 211 -0.06 2.59 13.62
N VAL A 212 1.17 2.69 13.12
CA VAL A 212 1.60 3.79 12.27
C VAL A 212 1.93 3.26 10.89
N TYR A 213 1.26 3.82 9.89
CA TYR A 213 1.54 3.60 8.48
C TYR A 213 2.18 4.86 7.90
N GLU A 214 3.20 4.67 7.05
CA GLU A 214 3.96 5.77 6.49
C GLU A 214 4.03 5.67 4.97
N ALA A 215 3.98 6.83 4.30
CA ALA A 215 4.31 6.98 2.89
C ALA A 215 5.35 8.08 2.74
N ASN A 216 6.49 7.75 2.14
CA ASN A 216 7.61 8.66 1.93
C ASN A 216 7.89 8.92 0.45
N TRP A 217 7.13 8.27 -0.45
CA TRP A 217 7.25 8.40 -1.89
C TRP A 217 5.87 8.54 -2.54
N MET A 218 5.66 9.61 -3.31
CA MET A 218 4.36 9.88 -3.95
C MET A 218 4.44 9.89 -5.48
N ALA A 219 5.66 9.86 -6.05
CA ALA A 219 5.83 9.95 -7.49
C ALA A 219 5.32 8.71 -8.23
N ASN A 220 4.60 8.91 -9.34
CA ASN A 220 4.41 7.90 -10.36
C ASN A 220 5.77 7.54 -10.95
N SER A 221 6.05 6.27 -11.14
CA SER A 221 7.38 5.78 -11.48
C SER A 221 7.35 4.69 -12.55
N LEU A 222 8.43 4.60 -13.32
CA LEU A 222 8.76 3.43 -14.13
C LEU A 222 9.78 2.59 -13.37
N LEU A 223 9.65 1.29 -13.45
CA LEU A 223 10.64 0.33 -12.99
C LEU A 223 11.16 -0.37 -14.23
N ILE A 224 12.36 -0.01 -14.65
CA ILE A 224 13.02 -0.58 -15.83
C ILE A 224 13.78 -1.82 -15.40
N ASN A 225 13.48 -2.94 -16.03
CA ASN A 225 14.04 -4.25 -15.75
C ASN A 225 15.43 -4.39 -16.43
N ASP A 226 16.24 -5.30 -15.98
CA ASP A 226 17.50 -5.72 -16.62
C ASP A 226 17.40 -7.12 -17.25
N GLY A 227 16.19 -7.64 -17.41
CA GLY A 227 15.90 -9.00 -17.89
C GLY A 227 16.20 -10.12 -16.89
N LYS A 228 16.58 -9.77 -15.65
CA LYS A 228 16.93 -10.71 -14.57
C LYS A 228 16.12 -10.47 -13.30
N GLY A 229 15.09 -9.61 -13.38
CA GLY A 229 14.24 -9.24 -12.26
C GLY A 229 14.86 -8.20 -11.33
N ASN A 230 15.91 -7.47 -11.77
CA ASN A 230 16.40 -6.30 -11.05
C ASN A 230 15.87 -5.04 -11.73
N PHE A 231 15.35 -4.12 -10.94
CA PHE A 231 14.68 -2.94 -11.45
C PHE A 231 15.40 -1.65 -11.08
N THR A 232 15.50 -0.75 -12.06
CA THR A 232 15.91 0.65 -11.84
C THR A 232 14.68 1.52 -11.81
N VAL A 233 14.48 2.24 -10.71
CA VAL A 233 13.33 3.14 -10.54
C VAL A 233 13.61 4.48 -11.20
N GLN A 234 12.72 4.91 -12.10
CA GLN A 234 12.74 6.21 -12.75
C GLN A 234 11.46 6.96 -12.44
N VAL A 235 11.59 8.18 -11.93
CA VAL A 235 10.44 9.05 -11.72
C VAL A 235 9.89 9.48 -13.08
N MET A 236 8.59 9.34 -13.28
CA MET A 236 7.92 9.78 -14.49
C MET A 236 7.98 11.32 -14.62
N PRO A 237 7.92 11.87 -15.86
CA PRO A 237 7.95 13.31 -16.06
C PRO A 237 6.74 13.99 -15.38
N TRP A 238 6.87 15.31 -15.19
CA TRP A 238 5.88 16.11 -14.44
C TRP A 238 4.44 15.96 -14.97
N GLU A 239 4.30 15.84 -16.28
CA GLU A 239 3.01 15.69 -16.98
C GLU A 239 2.30 14.38 -16.60
N ALA A 240 3.05 13.39 -16.16
CA ALA A 240 2.53 12.09 -15.72
C ALA A 240 2.38 11.99 -14.18
N GLN A 241 2.51 13.11 -13.45
CA GLN A 241 2.38 13.17 -12.00
C GLN A 241 1.00 13.69 -11.55
N LEU A 242 -0.04 13.43 -12.33
CA LEU A 242 -1.40 13.89 -12.08
C LEU A 242 -2.15 12.94 -11.13
#